data_70a95a84900eb9a9242b8481d43e0806
#
_entry.id   70a95a84900eb9a9242b8481d43e0806
#
_cell.length_a   1.000
_cell.length_b   1.000
_cell.length_c   1.000
_cell.angle_alpha   90.00
_cell.angle_beta   90.00
_cell.angle_gamma   90.00
#
_symmetry.space_group_name_H-M   'P 1'
#
loop_
_entity.id
_entity.type
_entity.pdbx_description
1 polymer ?
#
loop_
_entity_poly.entity_id
_entity_poly.type
_entity_poly.pdbx_seq_one_letter_code
_entity_poly.pdbx_strand_id
1 'polypeptide(L)'
;RKVKADRKYANYTRVGEIPFTSDRKRMAVVAQDNADAGRLTVFAKGAPDVLLGYCSRIAVNGAVRPMTQGDRQQILAAVERLSAEAYRTLGQAYRPLGTASLAAVPGVRINAAGHVADIADQSDVLESDLIWVGMVGIIDPPRTEVRDSVAEAHRAGIRTVMITGDHPLTAARIASDLGIIETDGDGSSVGSADLSSKVLTGVQLDELPDEQAFDKATREISVYARVAPEHKLKIVESLQRQGNIVAMTGDGVNDAPAVKTADIGVAMGITGTDVTKNAADMVLADDNFATIVGAVEEGRRVYGNIRKAIQFLLGSNMSEVISIFVATILGFTILKPVHLLWINLVTDCFPALALGMEKAEGNIMRRRPRPAKDGIFAGGMGFDIAYQGVLI
;
A
#
# COMPACT_ATOMS: atom_id res chain seq x y z
N ARG A 1 -7.35 16.91 -16.58
CA ARG A 1 -7.19 18.24 -17.22
C ARG A 1 -6.28 19.07 -16.33
N LYS A 2 -5.02 19.32 -16.71
CA LYS A 2 -4.16 20.30 -16.00
C LYS A 2 -4.84 21.66 -16.13
N VAL A 3 -5.38 22.15 -15.03
CA VAL A 3 -5.83 23.54 -14.94
C VAL A 3 -4.56 24.38 -14.99
N LYS A 4 -4.30 25.05 -16.10
CA LYS A 4 -3.30 26.12 -16.14
C LYS A 4 -3.79 27.18 -15.17
N ALA A 5 -3.02 27.46 -14.13
CA ALA A 5 -3.26 28.59 -13.25
C ALA A 5 -3.22 29.85 -14.13
N ASP A 6 -4.39 30.46 -14.32
CA ASP A 6 -4.51 31.68 -15.08
C ASP A 6 -3.86 32.81 -14.30
N ARG A 7 -3.18 33.76 -14.95
CA ARG A 7 -2.48 34.90 -14.33
C ARG A 7 -3.36 35.81 -13.45
N LYS A 8 -4.67 35.55 -13.39
CA LYS A 8 -5.62 36.25 -12.52
C LYS A 8 -5.31 36.16 -11.01
N TYR A 9 -4.48 35.20 -10.58
CA TYR A 9 -4.10 35.02 -9.16
C TYR A 9 -2.85 35.83 -8.78
N ALA A 10 -2.27 36.59 -9.71
CA ALA A 10 -1.09 37.45 -9.44
C ALA A 10 -1.38 38.61 -8.46
N ASN A 11 -2.66 38.85 -8.13
CA ASN A 11 -3.08 39.94 -7.24
C ASN A 11 -2.98 39.60 -5.74
N TYR A 12 -2.74 38.34 -5.38
CA TYR A 12 -2.65 37.92 -3.99
C TYR A 12 -1.20 37.72 -3.55
N THR A 13 -0.80 38.36 -2.46
CA THR A 13 0.50 38.13 -1.83
C THR A 13 0.28 37.30 -0.57
N ARG A 14 0.98 36.17 -0.45
CA ARG A 14 0.89 35.32 0.76
C ARG A 14 1.60 36.02 1.92
N VAL A 15 0.86 36.21 3.01
CA VAL A 15 1.33 36.85 4.25
C VAL A 15 1.75 35.79 5.27
N GLY A 16 1.06 34.66 5.33
CA GLY A 16 1.37 33.57 6.25
C GLY A 16 0.60 32.30 5.95
N GLU A 17 0.97 31.24 6.65
CA GLU A 17 0.35 29.92 6.49
C GLU A 17 0.15 29.25 7.86
N ILE A 18 -0.96 28.55 7.99
CA ILE A 18 -1.23 27.58 9.04
C ILE A 18 -1.11 26.20 8.38
N PRO A 19 -0.01 25.45 8.63
CA PRO A 19 0.29 24.24 7.87
C PRO A 19 -0.72 23.13 8.13
N PHE A 20 -0.79 22.18 7.20
CA PHE A 20 -1.57 20.96 7.37
C PHE A 20 -0.94 20.08 8.43
N THR A 21 -1.77 19.52 9.32
CA THR A 21 -1.41 18.41 10.19
C THR A 21 -2.45 17.31 10.10
N SER A 22 -2.05 16.07 10.35
CA SER A 22 -2.96 14.91 10.32
C SER A 22 -4.07 15.00 11.37
N ASP A 23 -3.79 15.63 12.51
CA ASP A 23 -4.78 15.83 13.60
C ASP A 23 -5.80 16.90 13.22
N ARG A 24 -5.34 18.00 12.63
CA ARG A 24 -6.21 19.10 12.22
C ARG A 24 -6.98 18.83 10.93
N LYS A 25 -6.45 17.98 10.04
CA LYS A 25 -6.99 17.62 8.72
C LYS A 25 -7.36 18.81 7.84
N ARG A 26 -6.74 19.98 8.07
CA ARG A 26 -6.94 21.22 7.34
C ARG A 26 -5.70 22.09 7.37
N MET A 27 -5.64 23.02 6.44
CA MET A 27 -4.64 24.08 6.38
C MET A 27 -5.28 25.39 5.96
N ALA A 28 -4.64 26.50 6.27
CA ALA A 28 -5.08 27.81 5.81
C ALA A 28 -3.88 28.69 5.37
N VAL A 29 -4.16 29.59 4.47
CA VAL A 29 -3.20 30.63 4.01
C VAL A 29 -3.86 31.97 4.22
N VAL A 30 -3.13 32.90 4.81
CA VAL A 30 -3.52 34.31 4.87
C VAL A 30 -2.87 35.00 3.68
N ALA A 31 -3.70 35.60 2.84
CA ALA A 31 -3.25 36.31 1.66
C ALA A 31 -3.78 37.74 1.65
N GLN A 32 -2.97 38.67 1.13
CA GLN A 32 -3.29 40.07 0.93
C GLN A 32 -3.73 40.27 -0.52
N ASP A 33 -4.90 40.88 -0.71
CA ASP A 33 -5.38 41.25 -2.02
C ASP A 33 -4.81 42.63 -2.41
N ASN A 34 -3.89 42.64 -3.35
CA ASN A 34 -3.22 43.85 -3.83
C ASN A 34 -4.15 44.73 -4.70
N ALA A 35 -5.26 44.16 -5.20
CA ALA A 35 -6.26 44.89 -6.00
C ALA A 35 -7.33 45.57 -5.12
N ASP A 36 -7.57 45.11 -3.89
CA ASP A 36 -8.56 45.66 -2.95
C ASP A 36 -7.90 46.25 -1.71
N ALA A 37 -7.17 47.36 -1.90
CA ALA A 37 -6.52 48.14 -0.80
C ALA A 37 -5.71 47.29 0.18
N GLY A 38 -5.15 46.16 -0.28
CA GLY A 38 -4.34 45.25 0.54
C GLY A 38 -5.11 44.49 1.60
N ARG A 39 -6.41 44.36 1.50
CA ARG A 39 -7.23 43.60 2.48
C ARG A 39 -6.80 42.16 2.58
N LEU A 40 -6.85 41.66 3.80
CA LEU A 40 -6.45 40.29 4.11
C LEU A 40 -7.65 39.33 3.99
N THR A 41 -7.35 38.16 3.44
CA THR A 41 -8.31 37.06 3.36
C THR A 41 -7.63 35.75 3.79
N VAL A 42 -8.32 34.99 4.61
CA VAL A 42 -7.94 33.62 4.95
C VAL A 42 -8.56 32.67 3.95
N PHE A 43 -7.76 31.83 3.31
CA PHE A 43 -8.21 30.74 2.47
C PHE A 43 -7.90 29.43 3.16
N ALA A 44 -8.92 28.63 3.44
CA ALA A 44 -8.80 27.35 4.12
C ALA A 44 -9.21 26.22 3.21
N LYS A 45 -8.51 25.08 3.29
CA LYS A 45 -8.86 23.81 2.65
C LYS A 45 -8.62 22.66 3.60
N GLY A 46 -9.43 21.62 3.48
CA GLY A 46 -9.31 20.45 4.37
C GLY A 46 -10.39 19.41 4.13
N ALA A 47 -10.41 18.40 5.00
CA ALA A 47 -11.45 17.40 5.00
C ALA A 47 -12.82 18.08 5.21
N PRO A 48 -13.82 17.85 4.32
CA PRO A 48 -15.09 18.58 4.37
C PRO A 48 -15.83 18.43 5.70
N ASP A 49 -15.83 17.24 6.29
CA ASP A 49 -16.43 16.91 7.57
C ASP A 49 -15.86 17.76 8.72
N VAL A 50 -14.55 17.98 8.69
CA VAL A 50 -13.85 18.82 9.68
C VAL A 50 -14.05 20.31 9.36
N LEU A 51 -13.80 20.72 8.11
CA LEU A 51 -13.83 22.13 7.71
C LEU A 51 -15.21 22.77 7.91
N LEU A 52 -16.29 22.01 7.71
CA LEU A 52 -17.67 22.45 7.96
C LEU A 52 -17.88 22.91 9.40
N GLY A 53 -17.21 22.33 10.38
CA GLY A 53 -17.29 22.74 11.78
C GLY A 53 -16.84 24.19 12.01
N TYR A 54 -15.99 24.73 11.15
CA TYR A 54 -15.44 26.09 11.23
C TYR A 54 -16.16 27.09 10.32
N CYS A 55 -17.18 26.62 9.55
CA CYS A 55 -17.97 27.46 8.65
C CYS A 55 -19.29 27.86 9.31
N SER A 56 -19.53 29.17 9.42
CA SER A 56 -20.81 29.74 9.87
C SER A 56 -21.69 30.19 8.70
N ARG A 57 -21.08 30.41 7.53
CA ARG A 57 -21.74 30.96 6.33
C ARG A 57 -21.43 30.10 5.11
N ILE A 58 -22.24 30.26 4.07
CA ILE A 58 -22.08 29.56 2.78
C ILE A 58 -22.24 30.55 1.62
N ALA A 59 -21.42 30.39 0.59
CA ALA A 59 -21.54 31.10 -0.65
C ALA A 59 -22.38 30.28 -1.64
N VAL A 60 -23.53 30.81 -2.07
CA VAL A 60 -24.44 30.16 -3.04
C VAL A 60 -24.79 31.17 -4.12
N ASN A 61 -24.55 30.83 -5.36
CA ASN A 61 -24.85 31.68 -6.54
C ASN A 61 -24.31 33.13 -6.41
N GLY A 62 -23.10 33.28 -5.85
CA GLY A 62 -22.45 34.58 -5.69
C GLY A 62 -22.89 35.37 -4.44
N ALA A 63 -23.90 34.93 -3.69
CA ALA A 63 -24.35 35.54 -2.44
C ALA A 63 -23.87 34.75 -1.22
N VAL A 64 -23.48 35.45 -0.15
CA VAL A 64 -23.10 34.86 1.12
C VAL A 64 -24.26 34.93 2.11
N ARG A 65 -24.64 33.79 2.68
CA ARG A 65 -25.72 33.73 3.70
C ARG A 65 -25.29 32.83 4.88
N PRO A 66 -25.98 32.91 6.02
CA PRO A 66 -25.78 31.93 7.10
C PRO A 66 -25.97 30.51 6.61
N MET A 67 -25.13 29.60 7.11
CA MET A 67 -25.22 28.17 6.80
C MET A 67 -26.30 27.53 7.68
N THR A 68 -27.23 26.84 7.05
CA THR A 68 -28.29 26.11 7.74
C THR A 68 -27.88 24.66 8.03
N GLN A 69 -28.62 23.99 8.92
CA GLN A 69 -28.42 22.56 9.18
C GLN A 69 -28.70 21.71 7.93
N GLY A 70 -29.65 22.10 7.10
CA GLY A 70 -29.95 21.45 5.82
C GLY A 70 -28.78 21.54 4.84
N ASP A 71 -28.09 22.69 4.77
CA ASP A 71 -26.90 22.84 3.94
C ASP A 71 -25.79 21.87 4.39
N ARG A 72 -25.56 21.74 5.70
CA ARG A 72 -24.56 20.80 6.25
C ARG A 72 -24.87 19.37 5.88
N GLN A 73 -26.13 18.95 6.03
CA GLN A 73 -26.57 17.61 5.69
C GLN A 73 -26.40 17.33 4.18
N GLN A 74 -26.76 18.28 3.33
CA GLN A 74 -26.58 18.13 1.86
C GLN A 74 -25.11 18.00 1.48
N ILE A 75 -24.22 18.78 2.10
CA ILE A 75 -22.79 18.72 1.83
C ILE A 75 -22.23 17.36 2.28
N LEU A 76 -22.58 16.90 3.49
CA LEU A 76 -22.12 15.60 4.00
C LEU A 76 -22.65 14.44 3.14
N ALA A 77 -23.90 14.47 2.72
CA ALA A 77 -24.45 13.47 1.79
C ALA A 77 -23.72 13.48 0.42
N ALA A 78 -23.31 14.66 -0.05
CA ALA A 78 -22.51 14.75 -1.27
C ALA A 78 -21.07 14.21 -1.06
N VAL A 79 -20.47 14.40 0.12
CA VAL A 79 -19.19 13.79 0.49
C VAL A 79 -19.29 12.27 0.46
N GLU A 80 -20.34 11.71 1.10
CA GLU A 80 -20.57 10.27 1.12
C GLU A 80 -20.73 9.69 -0.29
N ARG A 81 -21.53 10.34 -1.14
CA ARG A 81 -21.71 9.93 -2.54
C ARG A 81 -20.41 9.94 -3.32
N LEU A 82 -19.63 11.04 -3.24
CA LEU A 82 -18.34 11.12 -3.93
C LEU A 82 -17.33 10.10 -3.38
N SER A 83 -17.34 9.86 -2.07
CA SER A 83 -16.46 8.85 -1.45
C SER A 83 -16.84 7.43 -1.87
N ALA A 84 -18.14 7.14 -2.05
CA ALA A 84 -18.61 5.86 -2.58
C ALA A 84 -18.17 5.64 -4.05
N GLU A 85 -17.90 6.71 -4.79
CA GLU A 85 -17.33 6.70 -6.15
C GLU A 85 -15.78 6.78 -6.14
N ALA A 86 -15.13 6.53 -5.00
CA ALA A 86 -13.68 6.59 -4.80
C ALA A 86 -13.03 7.98 -4.97
N TYR A 87 -13.80 9.05 -4.88
CA TYR A 87 -13.24 10.40 -4.87
C TYR A 87 -12.73 10.77 -3.49
N ARG A 88 -11.49 11.23 -3.41
CA ARG A 88 -10.98 11.96 -2.25
C ARG A 88 -11.53 13.37 -2.27
N THR A 89 -12.33 13.75 -1.27
CA THR A 89 -12.97 15.06 -1.22
C THR A 89 -12.14 16.07 -0.46
N LEU A 90 -12.03 17.27 -0.99
CA LEU A 90 -11.35 18.41 -0.39
C LEU A 90 -12.27 19.61 -0.32
N GLY A 91 -12.68 20.01 0.87
CA GLY A 91 -13.48 21.22 1.13
C GLY A 91 -12.65 22.48 0.99
N GLN A 92 -13.31 23.57 0.59
CA GLN A 92 -12.73 24.89 0.44
C GLN A 92 -13.60 25.93 1.12
N ALA A 93 -12.97 26.82 1.86
CA ALA A 93 -13.64 27.92 2.55
C ALA A 93 -12.73 29.17 2.58
N TYR A 94 -13.30 30.32 2.80
CA TYR A 94 -12.54 31.57 2.95
C TYR A 94 -13.16 32.47 4.03
N ARG A 95 -12.37 33.45 4.50
CA ARG A 95 -12.84 34.49 5.40
C ARG A 95 -12.15 35.82 5.07
N PRO A 96 -12.89 36.85 4.61
CA PRO A 96 -12.37 38.22 4.51
C PRO A 96 -12.17 38.77 5.93
N LEU A 97 -10.98 39.30 6.23
CA LEU A 97 -10.67 39.84 7.55
C LEU A 97 -11.05 41.34 7.70
N GLY A 98 -11.43 41.98 6.58
CA GLY A 98 -11.89 43.38 6.57
C GLY A 98 -10.81 44.44 6.84
N THR A 99 -9.56 44.01 7.00
CA THR A 99 -8.40 44.87 7.31
C THR A 99 -7.19 44.49 6.46
N ALA A 100 -6.27 45.44 6.28
CA ALA A 100 -4.98 45.23 5.64
C ALA A 100 -3.88 44.81 6.65
N SER A 101 -4.15 44.81 7.96
CA SER A 101 -3.18 44.47 9.00
C SER A 101 -3.69 43.32 9.86
N LEU A 102 -2.89 42.27 10.02
CA LEU A 102 -3.20 41.16 10.95
C LEU A 102 -3.32 41.60 12.40
N ALA A 103 -2.55 42.63 12.81
CA ALA A 103 -2.63 43.17 14.17
C ALA A 103 -3.99 43.83 14.49
N ALA A 104 -4.74 44.23 13.47
CA ALA A 104 -6.07 44.81 13.61
C ALA A 104 -7.19 43.76 13.63
N VAL A 105 -6.88 42.47 13.43
CA VAL A 105 -7.87 41.38 13.50
C VAL A 105 -8.20 41.07 14.98
N PRO A 106 -9.47 41.13 15.38
CA PRO A 106 -9.83 40.82 16.78
C PRO A 106 -9.41 39.41 17.18
N GLY A 107 -8.72 39.31 18.34
CA GLY A 107 -8.26 38.04 18.89
C GLY A 107 -6.90 37.57 18.38
N VAL A 108 -6.32 38.22 17.39
CA VAL A 108 -4.94 37.91 16.93
C VAL A 108 -3.94 38.27 18.05
N ARG A 109 -3.11 37.29 18.38
CA ARG A 109 -2.09 37.43 19.45
C ARG A 109 -0.90 38.25 18.96
N ILE A 110 -0.52 39.25 19.77
CA ILE A 110 0.62 40.11 19.54
C ILE A 110 1.67 39.80 20.59
N ASN A 111 2.94 39.67 20.22
CA ASN A 111 4.04 39.44 21.16
C ASN A 111 4.41 40.70 21.93
N ALA A 112 5.28 40.59 22.95
CA ALA A 112 5.70 41.70 23.79
C ALA A 112 6.41 42.84 23.02
N ALA A 113 6.90 42.59 21.80
CA ALA A 113 7.53 43.56 20.93
C ALA A 113 6.54 44.27 19.98
N GLY A 114 5.23 44.01 20.13
CA GLY A 114 4.19 44.62 19.28
C GLY A 114 4.02 43.96 17.89
N HIS A 115 4.69 42.85 17.60
CA HIS A 115 4.54 42.12 16.38
C HIS A 115 3.53 40.98 16.48
N VAL A 116 2.86 40.64 15.38
CA VAL A 116 1.96 39.50 15.34
C VAL A 116 2.74 38.22 15.68
N ALA A 117 2.24 37.42 16.61
CA ALA A 117 2.78 36.12 16.98
C ALA A 117 2.75 35.17 15.75
N ASP A 118 3.42 34.02 15.84
CA ASP A 118 3.45 33.07 14.71
C ASP A 118 2.01 32.76 14.24
N ILE A 119 1.80 32.93 12.94
CA ILE A 119 0.49 32.71 12.30
C ILE A 119 0.09 31.24 12.43
N ALA A 120 1.05 30.33 12.44
CA ALA A 120 0.79 28.90 12.60
C ALA A 120 0.07 28.56 13.91
N ASP A 121 0.32 29.32 14.96
CA ASP A 121 -0.27 29.11 16.31
C ASP A 121 -1.63 29.81 16.49
N GLN A 122 -2.16 30.49 15.47
CA GLN A 122 -3.39 31.29 15.56
C GLN A 122 -4.58 30.69 14.81
N SER A 123 -4.59 29.36 14.67
CA SER A 123 -5.63 28.64 13.95
C SER A 123 -7.03 28.83 14.56
N ASP A 124 -7.12 28.97 15.89
CA ASP A 124 -8.35 29.22 16.65
C ASP A 124 -9.05 30.52 16.22
N VAL A 125 -8.28 31.55 15.94
CA VAL A 125 -8.79 32.87 15.53
C VAL A 125 -8.97 32.97 14.02
N LEU A 126 -7.97 32.55 13.25
CA LEU A 126 -7.93 32.77 11.80
C LEU A 126 -8.81 31.79 11.02
N GLU A 127 -8.95 30.54 11.50
CA GLU A 127 -9.78 29.51 10.87
C GLU A 127 -11.21 29.43 11.44
N SER A 128 -11.69 30.48 12.12
CA SER A 128 -13.06 30.59 12.62
C SER A 128 -13.94 31.41 11.69
N ASP A 129 -15.27 31.26 11.78
CA ASP A 129 -16.27 32.03 11.02
C ASP A 129 -16.03 32.01 9.50
N LEU A 130 -15.64 30.85 8.98
CA LEU A 130 -15.37 30.68 7.54
C LEU A 130 -16.65 30.68 6.71
N ILE A 131 -16.51 31.06 5.45
CA ILE A 131 -17.54 30.98 4.41
C ILE A 131 -17.23 29.75 3.56
N TRP A 132 -18.09 28.75 3.59
CA TRP A 132 -17.98 27.58 2.75
C TRP A 132 -18.22 27.96 1.29
N VAL A 133 -17.29 27.53 0.40
CA VAL A 133 -17.40 27.78 -1.05
C VAL A 133 -17.88 26.54 -1.80
N GLY A 134 -17.35 25.39 -1.40
CA GLY A 134 -17.63 24.14 -2.07
C GLY A 134 -16.58 23.09 -1.79
N MET A 135 -16.63 21.99 -2.53
CA MET A 135 -15.63 20.94 -2.46
C MET A 135 -15.24 20.45 -3.85
N VAL A 136 -14.07 19.87 -3.96
CA VAL A 136 -13.61 19.17 -5.16
C VAL A 136 -13.43 17.71 -4.84
N GLY A 137 -13.84 16.85 -5.77
CA GLY A 137 -13.52 15.43 -5.77
C GLY A 137 -12.22 15.21 -6.56
N ILE A 138 -11.25 14.56 -5.97
CA ILE A 138 -9.99 14.19 -6.58
C ILE A 138 -10.01 12.68 -6.69
N ILE A 139 -9.81 12.15 -7.89
CA ILE A 139 -9.70 10.72 -8.12
C ILE A 139 -8.34 10.45 -8.75
N ASP A 140 -7.65 9.46 -8.19
CA ASP A 140 -6.48 8.85 -8.80
C ASP A 140 -6.89 7.39 -9.08
N PRO A 141 -7.33 7.09 -10.31
CA PRO A 141 -7.83 5.77 -10.63
C PRO A 141 -6.71 4.75 -10.49
N PRO A 142 -6.98 3.56 -9.95
CA PRO A 142 -6.00 2.49 -9.92
C PRO A 142 -5.53 2.15 -11.33
N ARG A 143 -4.28 1.74 -11.46
CA ARG A 143 -3.72 1.31 -12.74
C ARG A 143 -4.46 0.04 -13.20
N THR A 144 -4.87 0.01 -14.46
CA THR A 144 -5.69 -1.06 -15.02
C THR A 144 -5.01 -2.44 -14.95
N GLU A 145 -3.69 -2.48 -15.13
CA GLU A 145 -2.88 -3.70 -15.06
C GLU A 145 -2.83 -4.32 -13.65
N VAL A 146 -3.10 -3.55 -12.61
CA VAL A 146 -3.08 -4.07 -11.21
C VAL A 146 -4.21 -5.06 -10.98
N ARG A 147 -5.38 -4.86 -11.61
CA ARG A 147 -6.51 -5.80 -11.50
C ARG A 147 -6.14 -7.20 -11.99
N ASP A 148 -5.50 -7.27 -13.16
CA ASP A 148 -5.08 -8.55 -13.75
C ASP A 148 -4.01 -9.22 -12.87
N SER A 149 -3.10 -8.43 -12.32
CA SER A 149 -2.05 -8.91 -11.42
C SER A 149 -2.60 -9.41 -10.09
N VAL A 150 -3.61 -8.75 -9.51
CA VAL A 150 -4.32 -9.23 -8.31
C VAL A 150 -5.03 -10.55 -8.61
N ALA A 151 -5.72 -10.64 -9.75
CA ALA A 151 -6.38 -11.87 -10.15
C ALA A 151 -5.37 -13.03 -10.36
N GLU A 152 -4.19 -12.74 -10.88
CA GLU A 152 -3.11 -13.72 -11.03
C GLU A 152 -2.53 -14.14 -9.68
N ALA A 153 -2.29 -13.20 -8.76
CA ALA A 153 -1.86 -13.50 -7.39
C ALA A 153 -2.87 -14.41 -6.68
N HIS A 154 -4.18 -14.12 -6.78
CA HIS A 154 -5.23 -14.96 -6.20
C HIS A 154 -5.24 -16.36 -6.81
N ARG A 155 -5.10 -16.51 -8.13
CA ARG A 155 -4.96 -17.82 -8.80
C ARG A 155 -3.73 -18.59 -8.32
N ALA A 156 -2.67 -17.87 -8.00
CA ALA A 156 -1.44 -18.43 -7.43
C ALA A 156 -1.56 -18.78 -5.94
N GLY A 157 -2.74 -18.55 -5.32
CA GLY A 157 -3.01 -18.79 -3.90
C GLY A 157 -2.41 -17.73 -2.97
N ILE A 158 -2.12 -16.53 -3.49
CA ILE A 158 -1.58 -15.41 -2.74
C ILE A 158 -2.73 -14.45 -2.43
N ARG A 159 -2.93 -14.16 -1.16
CA ARG A 159 -3.89 -13.19 -0.68
C ARG A 159 -3.33 -11.78 -0.80
N THR A 160 -4.06 -10.88 -1.45
CA THR A 160 -3.72 -9.46 -1.51
C THR A 160 -4.44 -8.72 -0.39
N VAL A 161 -3.71 -7.89 0.35
CA VAL A 161 -4.22 -7.06 1.44
C VAL A 161 -3.96 -5.59 1.12
N MET A 162 -4.98 -4.75 1.26
CA MET A 162 -4.87 -3.30 1.08
C MET A 162 -4.83 -2.60 2.42
N ILE A 163 -3.81 -1.76 2.63
CA ILE A 163 -3.63 -0.95 3.82
C ILE A 163 -3.47 0.52 3.39
N THR A 164 -4.40 1.39 3.78
CA THR A 164 -4.42 2.78 3.31
C THR A 164 -4.80 3.78 4.40
N GLY A 165 -4.35 5.02 4.25
CA GLY A 165 -4.81 6.17 5.04
C GLY A 165 -6.14 6.76 4.56
N ASP A 166 -6.69 6.29 3.45
CA ASP A 166 -7.91 6.83 2.83
C ASP A 166 -9.18 6.50 3.62
N HIS A 167 -10.28 7.14 3.18
CA HIS A 167 -11.60 6.90 3.76
C HIS A 167 -12.06 5.46 3.50
N PRO A 168 -12.74 4.78 4.46
CA PRO A 168 -13.15 3.37 4.33
C PRO A 168 -13.94 3.06 3.06
N LEU A 169 -14.90 3.90 2.68
CA LEU A 169 -15.69 3.70 1.47
C LEU A 169 -14.84 3.80 0.18
N THR A 170 -13.88 4.72 0.16
CA THR A 170 -12.93 4.86 -0.95
C THR A 170 -12.04 3.62 -1.06
N ALA A 171 -11.49 3.16 0.07
CA ALA A 171 -10.67 1.96 0.13
C ALA A 171 -11.45 0.71 -0.31
N ALA A 172 -12.69 0.56 0.17
CA ALA A 172 -13.57 -0.53 -0.20
C ALA A 172 -13.87 -0.56 -1.70
N ARG A 173 -14.17 0.62 -2.28
CA ARG A 173 -14.45 0.73 -3.72
C ARG A 173 -13.22 0.37 -4.56
N ILE A 174 -12.06 0.92 -4.24
CA ILE A 174 -10.81 0.60 -4.94
C ILE A 174 -10.50 -0.90 -4.82
N ALA A 175 -10.63 -1.47 -3.63
CA ALA A 175 -10.39 -2.89 -3.39
C ALA A 175 -11.35 -3.79 -4.19
N SER A 176 -12.61 -3.40 -4.33
CA SER A 176 -13.61 -4.07 -5.18
C SER A 176 -13.24 -3.96 -6.67
N ASP A 177 -12.90 -2.75 -7.14
CA ASP A 177 -12.53 -2.52 -8.54
C ASP A 177 -11.25 -3.31 -8.93
N LEU A 178 -10.34 -3.52 -7.99
CA LEU A 178 -9.13 -4.33 -8.16
C LEU A 178 -9.35 -5.83 -7.95
N GLY A 179 -10.51 -6.26 -7.44
CA GLY A 179 -10.79 -7.66 -7.14
C GLY A 179 -10.10 -8.19 -5.87
N ILE A 180 -9.69 -7.31 -4.96
CA ILE A 180 -9.13 -7.69 -3.64
C ILE A 180 -10.22 -8.24 -2.73
N ILE A 181 -11.42 -7.67 -2.82
CA ILE A 181 -12.63 -8.15 -2.14
C ILE A 181 -13.69 -8.54 -3.17
N GLU A 182 -14.34 -9.67 -2.94
CA GLU A 182 -15.48 -10.07 -3.75
C GLU A 182 -16.73 -9.31 -3.30
N THR A 183 -17.49 -8.83 -4.27
CA THR A 183 -18.80 -8.20 -4.04
C THR A 183 -19.87 -9.11 -4.64
N ASP A 184 -20.87 -9.45 -3.87
CA ASP A 184 -22.01 -10.23 -4.33
C ASP A 184 -22.84 -9.39 -5.31
N GLY A 185 -22.62 -9.58 -6.61
CA GLY A 185 -23.40 -8.93 -7.66
C GLY A 185 -22.58 -8.34 -8.80
N ASP A 186 -23.24 -8.15 -9.93
CA ASP A 186 -22.75 -7.60 -11.20
C ASP A 186 -22.35 -6.10 -11.07
N GLY A 187 -21.36 -5.79 -10.24
CA GLY A 187 -20.59 -4.52 -10.24
C GLY A 187 -21.32 -3.16 -10.27
N SER A 188 -22.62 -3.11 -10.53
CA SER A 188 -23.34 -1.86 -10.81
C SER A 188 -24.10 -1.24 -9.64
N SER A 189 -24.27 -1.94 -8.51
CA SER A 189 -24.95 -1.37 -7.33
C SER A 189 -24.63 -2.10 -6.01
N VAL A 190 -23.36 -2.20 -5.63
CA VAL A 190 -23.02 -2.69 -4.28
C VAL A 190 -23.36 -1.59 -3.28
N GLY A 191 -24.25 -1.87 -2.36
CA GLY A 191 -24.66 -0.92 -1.32
C GLY A 191 -23.46 -0.53 -0.44
N SER A 192 -23.35 0.73 -0.06
CA SER A 192 -22.27 1.25 0.80
C SER A 192 -22.15 0.48 2.13
N ALA A 193 -23.25 -0.12 2.62
CA ALA A 193 -23.29 -0.92 3.83
C ALA A 193 -22.56 -2.28 3.67
N ASP A 194 -22.68 -2.94 2.52
CA ASP A 194 -22.00 -4.22 2.26
C ASP A 194 -20.48 -3.99 2.09
N LEU A 195 -20.07 -2.94 1.41
CA LEU A 195 -18.66 -2.59 1.28
C LEU A 195 -18.01 -2.22 2.62
N SER A 196 -18.72 -1.54 3.50
CA SER A 196 -18.19 -1.11 4.80
C SER A 196 -17.94 -2.29 5.74
N SER A 197 -18.69 -3.39 5.63
CA SER A 197 -18.51 -4.59 6.45
C SER A 197 -17.22 -5.37 6.12
N LYS A 198 -16.63 -5.14 4.95
CA LYS A 198 -15.39 -5.79 4.46
C LYS A 198 -14.11 -4.97 4.73
N VAL A 199 -14.25 -3.86 5.45
CA VAL A 199 -13.15 -2.93 5.78
C VAL A 199 -13.06 -2.73 7.28
N LEU A 200 -11.84 -2.74 7.83
CA LEU A 200 -11.57 -2.31 9.21
C LEU A 200 -10.82 -0.98 9.20
N THR A 201 -11.19 -0.12 10.15
CA THR A 201 -10.48 1.14 10.39
C THR A 201 -9.43 0.98 11.49
N GLY A 202 -8.45 1.91 11.54
CA GLY A 202 -7.46 1.93 12.61
C GLY A 202 -8.11 1.99 14.00
N VAL A 203 -9.17 2.78 14.17
CA VAL A 203 -9.91 2.87 15.46
C VAL A 203 -10.52 1.51 15.84
N GLN A 204 -11.15 0.81 14.88
CA GLN A 204 -11.71 -0.52 15.15
C GLN A 204 -10.63 -1.56 15.46
N LEU A 205 -9.43 -1.42 14.90
CA LEU A 205 -8.29 -2.27 15.24
C LEU A 205 -7.81 -2.03 16.69
N ASP A 206 -7.80 -0.77 17.14
CA ASP A 206 -7.42 -0.41 18.51
C ASP A 206 -8.47 -0.84 19.57
N GLU A 207 -9.72 -0.99 19.17
CA GLU A 207 -10.82 -1.46 20.02
C GLU A 207 -10.84 -2.99 20.21
N LEU A 208 -10.02 -3.75 19.47
CA LEU A 208 -9.95 -5.20 19.62
C LEU A 208 -9.36 -5.58 20.99
N PRO A 209 -10.00 -6.50 21.72
CA PRO A 209 -9.69 -6.74 23.13
C PRO A 209 -8.34 -7.41 23.37
N ASP A 210 -7.88 -8.22 22.43
CA ASP A 210 -6.65 -9.00 22.56
C ASP A 210 -6.04 -9.38 21.20
N GLU A 211 -4.89 -10.00 21.27
CA GLU A 211 -4.13 -10.44 20.09
C GLU A 211 -4.86 -11.54 19.29
N GLN A 212 -5.64 -12.39 19.96
CA GLN A 212 -6.41 -13.43 19.29
C GLN A 212 -7.57 -12.85 18.46
N ALA A 213 -8.24 -11.83 18.99
CA ALA A 213 -9.26 -11.09 18.25
C ALA A 213 -8.65 -10.36 17.04
N PHE A 214 -7.45 -9.78 17.22
CA PHE A 214 -6.70 -9.14 16.15
C PHE A 214 -6.31 -10.15 15.05
N ASP A 215 -5.77 -11.31 15.42
CA ASP A 215 -5.40 -12.37 14.48
C ASP A 215 -6.62 -12.94 13.74
N LYS A 216 -7.77 -13.04 14.41
CA LYS A 216 -9.03 -13.44 13.76
C LYS A 216 -9.46 -12.37 12.73
N ALA A 217 -9.46 -11.11 13.12
CA ALA A 217 -9.82 -10.00 12.22
C ALA A 217 -8.91 -9.95 10.98
N THR A 218 -7.59 -10.09 11.15
CA THR A 218 -6.64 -10.08 10.03
C THR A 218 -6.74 -11.31 9.13
N ARG A 219 -7.28 -12.43 9.63
CA ARG A 219 -7.57 -13.60 8.82
C ARG A 219 -8.75 -13.38 7.86
N GLU A 220 -9.77 -12.66 8.31
CA GLU A 220 -11.03 -12.49 7.59
C GLU A 220 -11.03 -11.25 6.69
N ILE A 221 -10.42 -10.16 7.13
CA ILE A 221 -10.47 -8.86 6.46
C ILE A 221 -9.21 -8.60 5.63
N SER A 222 -9.40 -8.16 4.41
CA SER A 222 -8.31 -7.83 3.47
C SER A 222 -8.15 -6.33 3.19
N VAL A 223 -8.97 -5.45 3.78
CA VAL A 223 -8.90 -4.00 3.55
C VAL A 223 -8.88 -3.26 4.88
N TYR A 224 -7.86 -2.42 5.06
CA TYR A 224 -7.65 -1.60 6.25
C TYR A 224 -7.56 -0.14 5.86
N ALA A 225 -8.43 0.70 6.45
CA ALA A 225 -8.56 2.11 6.11
C ALA A 225 -8.27 3.03 7.31
N ARG A 226 -7.80 4.24 7.05
CA ARG A 226 -7.43 5.21 8.10
C ARG A 226 -6.51 4.63 9.18
N VAL A 227 -5.55 3.83 8.77
CA VAL A 227 -4.60 3.18 9.68
C VAL A 227 -3.38 4.06 9.94
N ALA A 228 -2.87 4.00 11.15
CA ALA A 228 -1.59 4.58 11.54
C ALA A 228 -0.42 3.64 11.17
N PRO A 229 0.83 4.12 11.13
CA PRO A 229 2.01 3.29 10.85
C PRO A 229 2.13 2.05 11.77
N GLU A 230 1.78 2.20 13.04
CA GLU A 230 1.78 1.13 14.05
C GLU A 230 0.83 -0.02 13.68
N HIS A 231 -0.33 0.30 13.12
CA HIS A 231 -1.28 -0.73 12.65
C HIS A 231 -0.70 -1.54 11.50
N LYS A 232 0.05 -0.92 10.57
CA LYS A 232 0.71 -1.63 9.48
C LYS A 232 1.66 -2.71 9.99
N LEU A 233 2.46 -2.36 11.01
CA LEU A 233 3.36 -3.29 11.66
C LEU A 233 2.59 -4.44 12.33
N LYS A 234 1.59 -4.14 13.14
CA LYS A 234 0.75 -5.14 13.83
C LYS A 234 0.06 -6.10 12.86
N ILE A 235 -0.41 -5.60 11.70
CA ILE A 235 -1.03 -6.44 10.66
C ILE A 235 -0.01 -7.43 10.08
N VAL A 236 1.20 -6.97 9.76
CA VAL A 236 2.29 -7.84 9.27
C VAL A 236 2.61 -8.91 10.28
N GLU A 237 2.86 -8.55 11.54
CA GLU A 237 3.17 -9.48 12.63
C GLU A 237 2.05 -10.50 12.86
N SER A 238 0.78 -10.06 12.81
CA SER A 238 -0.37 -10.93 12.94
C SER A 238 -0.43 -11.98 11.82
N LEU A 239 -0.23 -11.56 10.57
CA LEU A 239 -0.21 -12.48 9.43
C LEU A 239 0.95 -13.48 9.52
N GLN A 240 2.13 -13.05 9.98
CA GLN A 240 3.29 -13.92 10.23
C GLN A 240 3.03 -14.94 11.35
N ARG A 241 2.41 -14.53 12.48
CA ARG A 241 2.00 -15.44 13.56
C ARG A 241 1.06 -16.54 13.08
N GLN A 242 0.23 -16.23 12.07
CA GLN A 242 -0.66 -17.21 11.44
C GLN A 242 0.07 -18.16 10.48
N GLY A 243 1.39 -18.04 10.34
CA GLY A 243 2.24 -18.88 9.49
C GLY A 243 2.27 -18.48 8.02
N ASN A 244 1.85 -17.27 7.68
CA ASN A 244 1.98 -16.75 6.33
C ASN A 244 3.37 -16.15 6.10
N ILE A 245 3.86 -16.25 4.88
CA ILE A 245 5.00 -15.48 4.38
C ILE A 245 4.44 -14.17 3.84
N VAL A 246 4.85 -13.06 4.42
CA VAL A 246 4.28 -11.74 4.16
C VAL A 246 5.24 -10.89 3.34
N ALA A 247 4.78 -10.42 2.19
CA ALA A 247 5.44 -9.34 1.46
C ALA A 247 4.73 -8.02 1.80
N MET A 248 5.49 -6.99 2.20
CA MET A 248 4.97 -5.66 2.52
C MET A 248 5.55 -4.62 1.58
N THR A 249 4.67 -3.87 0.92
CA THR A 249 5.07 -2.77 0.06
C THR A 249 4.96 -1.43 0.78
N GLY A 250 5.90 -0.52 0.54
CA GLY A 250 5.86 0.82 1.10
C GLY A 250 6.63 1.85 0.27
N ASP A 251 6.24 3.11 0.39
CA ASP A 251 6.87 4.24 -0.29
C ASP A 251 7.33 5.34 0.70
N GLY A 252 6.75 5.39 1.89
CA GLY A 252 6.98 6.43 2.90
C GLY A 252 7.82 5.97 4.09
N VAL A 253 8.39 6.94 4.79
CA VAL A 253 9.14 6.71 6.06
C VAL A 253 8.28 5.94 7.07
N ASN A 254 6.98 6.19 7.07
CA ASN A 254 6.01 5.55 7.95
C ASN A 254 5.81 4.05 7.67
N ASP A 255 6.20 3.59 6.49
CA ASP A 255 6.07 2.19 6.08
C ASP A 255 7.33 1.37 6.43
N ALA A 256 8.46 2.04 6.61
CA ALA A 256 9.74 1.41 6.80
C ALA A 256 9.78 0.35 7.94
N PRO A 257 9.15 0.56 9.12
CA PRO A 257 9.10 -0.47 10.16
C PRO A 257 8.36 -1.74 9.70
N ALA A 258 7.20 -1.60 9.04
CA ALA A 258 6.43 -2.73 8.54
C ALA A 258 7.13 -3.43 7.36
N VAL A 259 7.75 -2.67 6.46
CA VAL A 259 8.58 -3.18 5.35
C VAL A 259 9.77 -3.98 5.89
N LYS A 260 10.44 -3.49 6.94
CA LYS A 260 11.58 -4.17 7.56
C LYS A 260 11.20 -5.46 8.29
N THR A 261 9.99 -5.52 8.87
CA THR A 261 9.52 -6.66 9.67
C THR A 261 8.92 -7.77 8.80
N ALA A 262 8.43 -7.44 7.61
CA ALA A 262 7.91 -8.42 6.67
C ALA A 262 8.98 -9.44 6.26
N ASP A 263 8.55 -10.63 5.82
CA ASP A 263 9.47 -11.66 5.29
C ASP A 263 10.12 -11.20 3.98
N ILE A 264 9.42 -10.34 3.22
CA ILE A 264 9.92 -9.69 2.01
C ILE A 264 9.47 -8.23 2.03
N GLY A 265 10.38 -7.34 2.37
CA GLY A 265 10.16 -5.90 2.27
C GLY A 265 10.33 -5.40 0.84
N VAL A 266 9.36 -4.66 0.33
CA VAL A 266 9.36 -4.12 -1.04
C VAL A 266 9.22 -2.60 -1.00
N ALA A 267 10.17 -1.87 -1.55
CA ALA A 267 10.12 -0.41 -1.64
C ALA A 267 9.87 0.06 -3.07
N MET A 268 9.18 1.18 -3.19
CA MET A 268 9.04 1.89 -4.47
C MET A 268 10.36 2.58 -4.84
N GLY A 269 10.81 2.41 -6.08
CA GLY A 269 12.11 2.92 -6.55
C GLY A 269 12.05 4.37 -7.00
N ILE A 270 10.92 4.81 -7.57
CA ILE A 270 10.72 6.17 -8.09
C ILE A 270 10.18 7.07 -6.98
N THR A 271 9.06 6.68 -6.36
CA THR A 271 8.37 7.49 -5.35
C THR A 271 8.83 7.22 -3.92
N GLY A 272 9.48 6.07 -3.68
CA GLY A 272 9.92 5.65 -2.36
C GLY A 272 11.01 6.51 -1.76
N THR A 273 10.94 6.71 -0.44
CA THR A 273 11.99 7.41 0.32
C THR A 273 13.23 6.53 0.50
N ASP A 274 14.40 7.15 0.67
CA ASP A 274 15.66 6.41 0.92
C ASP A 274 15.58 5.54 2.18
N VAL A 275 14.82 5.98 3.20
CA VAL A 275 14.60 5.21 4.42
C VAL A 275 13.90 3.89 4.12
N THR A 276 12.85 3.93 3.30
CA THR A 276 12.09 2.72 2.92
C THR A 276 12.91 1.82 2.01
N LYS A 277 13.65 2.40 1.04
CA LYS A 277 14.55 1.65 0.16
C LYS A 277 15.65 0.90 0.93
N ASN A 278 16.21 1.54 1.95
CA ASN A 278 17.25 0.92 2.80
C ASN A 278 16.69 -0.14 3.75
N ALA A 279 15.40 -0.10 4.05
CA ALA A 279 14.74 -1.10 4.88
C ALA A 279 14.28 -2.33 4.10
N ALA A 280 14.10 -2.22 2.79
CA ALA A 280 13.51 -3.22 1.91
C ALA A 280 14.53 -4.25 1.41
N ASP A 281 14.05 -5.47 1.12
CA ASP A 281 14.81 -6.54 0.47
C ASP A 281 14.80 -6.38 -1.05
N MET A 282 13.75 -5.76 -1.59
CA MET A 282 13.56 -5.53 -3.03
C MET A 282 13.11 -4.09 -3.29
N VAL A 283 13.66 -3.48 -4.36
CA VAL A 283 13.27 -2.14 -4.80
C VAL A 283 12.71 -2.23 -6.22
N LEU A 284 11.48 -1.74 -6.41
CA LEU A 284 10.79 -1.74 -7.70
C LEU A 284 11.23 -0.56 -8.54
N ALA A 285 11.88 -0.79 -9.66
CA ALA A 285 12.37 0.26 -10.55
C ALA A 285 11.23 1.03 -11.27
N ASP A 286 10.05 0.44 -11.38
CA ASP A 286 8.89 0.96 -12.11
C ASP A 286 7.68 1.33 -11.22
N ASP A 287 7.81 1.16 -9.91
CA ASP A 287 6.72 1.35 -8.92
C ASP A 287 5.42 0.62 -9.31
N ASN A 288 5.53 -0.58 -9.88
CA ASN A 288 4.39 -1.31 -10.39
C ASN A 288 4.14 -2.61 -9.60
N PHE A 289 2.91 -2.79 -9.10
CA PHE A 289 2.50 -4.02 -8.40
C PHE A 289 2.61 -5.28 -9.30
N ALA A 290 2.38 -5.14 -10.60
CA ALA A 290 2.52 -6.25 -11.54
C ALA A 290 3.93 -6.86 -11.52
N THR A 291 4.96 -6.05 -11.30
CA THR A 291 6.35 -6.51 -11.19
C THR A 291 6.57 -7.38 -9.96
N ILE A 292 5.83 -7.17 -8.86
CA ILE A 292 5.88 -8.05 -7.68
C ILE A 292 5.33 -9.43 -8.03
N VAL A 293 4.21 -9.49 -8.75
CA VAL A 293 3.60 -10.76 -9.18
C VAL A 293 4.54 -11.50 -10.13
N GLY A 294 5.18 -10.79 -11.07
CA GLY A 294 6.22 -11.35 -11.92
C GLY A 294 7.43 -11.85 -11.13
N ALA A 295 7.85 -11.15 -10.08
CA ALA A 295 8.93 -11.61 -9.21
C ALA A 295 8.57 -12.90 -8.45
N VAL A 296 7.31 -13.07 -8.06
CA VAL A 296 6.82 -14.34 -7.47
C VAL A 296 6.89 -15.48 -8.49
N GLU A 297 6.47 -15.25 -9.73
CA GLU A 297 6.59 -16.23 -10.80
C GLU A 297 8.04 -16.66 -11.01
N GLU A 298 8.93 -15.70 -11.13
CA GLU A 298 10.35 -15.93 -11.30
C GLU A 298 10.97 -16.67 -10.11
N GLY A 299 10.63 -16.29 -8.87
CA GLY A 299 11.07 -16.98 -7.67
C GLY A 299 10.62 -18.45 -7.62
N ARG A 300 9.38 -18.73 -8.06
CA ARG A 300 8.86 -20.10 -8.17
C ARG A 300 9.61 -20.90 -9.26
N ARG A 301 9.94 -20.26 -10.37
CA ARG A 301 10.75 -20.86 -11.45
C ARG A 301 12.14 -21.23 -10.93
N VAL A 302 12.83 -20.27 -10.34
CA VAL A 302 14.20 -20.48 -9.81
C VAL A 302 14.21 -21.60 -8.77
N TYR A 303 13.27 -21.59 -7.82
CA TYR A 303 13.17 -22.65 -6.83
C TYR A 303 12.89 -24.03 -7.44
N GLY A 304 11.99 -24.08 -8.44
CA GLY A 304 11.70 -25.32 -9.16
C GLY A 304 12.92 -25.88 -9.89
N ASN A 305 13.69 -25.02 -10.54
CA ASN A 305 14.90 -25.38 -11.26
C ASN A 305 16.02 -25.85 -10.29
N ILE A 306 16.18 -25.17 -9.15
CA ILE A 306 17.10 -25.60 -8.09
C ILE A 306 16.74 -27.03 -7.63
N ARG A 307 15.46 -27.30 -7.39
CA ARG A 307 15.02 -28.65 -7.00
C ARG A 307 15.34 -29.71 -8.05
N LYS A 308 15.09 -29.42 -9.34
CA LYS A 308 15.42 -30.32 -10.46
C LYS A 308 16.92 -30.61 -10.53
N ALA A 309 17.76 -29.57 -10.40
CA ALA A 309 19.21 -29.72 -10.42
C ALA A 309 19.72 -30.56 -9.23
N ILE A 310 19.19 -30.31 -8.01
CA ILE A 310 19.53 -31.09 -6.82
C ILE A 310 19.09 -32.55 -6.98
N GLN A 311 17.87 -32.79 -7.46
CA GLN A 311 17.35 -34.14 -7.69
C GLN A 311 18.23 -34.91 -8.69
N PHE A 312 18.60 -34.26 -9.80
CA PHE A 312 19.48 -34.86 -10.81
C PHE A 312 20.86 -35.21 -10.23
N LEU A 313 21.53 -34.25 -9.58
CA LEU A 313 22.86 -34.45 -9.01
C LEU A 313 22.88 -35.55 -7.94
N LEU A 314 21.88 -35.53 -7.04
CA LEU A 314 21.79 -36.54 -5.99
C LEU A 314 21.43 -37.93 -6.54
N GLY A 315 20.59 -38.00 -7.58
CA GLY A 315 20.25 -39.25 -8.27
C GLY A 315 21.46 -39.85 -8.94
N SER A 316 22.26 -39.05 -9.69
CA SER A 316 23.52 -39.48 -10.29
C SER A 316 24.53 -40.01 -9.27
N ASN A 317 24.79 -39.21 -8.21
CA ASN A 317 25.70 -39.62 -7.13
C ASN A 317 25.22 -40.91 -6.43
N MET A 318 23.92 -41.09 -6.22
CA MET A 318 23.35 -42.30 -5.63
C MET A 318 23.63 -43.52 -6.52
N SER A 319 23.47 -43.37 -7.85
CA SER A 319 23.79 -44.40 -8.82
C SER A 319 25.27 -44.82 -8.75
N GLU A 320 26.20 -43.85 -8.70
CA GLU A 320 27.60 -44.09 -8.54
C GLU A 320 27.92 -44.91 -7.28
N VAL A 321 27.35 -44.50 -6.15
CA VAL A 321 27.53 -45.18 -4.82
C VAL A 321 27.01 -46.61 -4.92
N ILE A 322 25.81 -46.83 -5.49
CA ILE A 322 25.21 -48.17 -5.63
C ILE A 322 26.08 -49.02 -6.54
N SER A 323 26.53 -48.50 -7.69
CA SER A 323 27.35 -49.21 -8.67
C SER A 323 28.69 -49.64 -8.06
N ILE A 324 29.37 -48.76 -7.35
CA ILE A 324 30.64 -49.08 -6.67
C ILE A 324 30.41 -50.10 -5.57
N PHE A 325 29.35 -49.96 -4.80
CA PHE A 325 29.02 -50.89 -3.71
C PHE A 325 28.77 -52.29 -4.26
N VAL A 326 27.96 -52.45 -5.29
CA VAL A 326 27.68 -53.74 -5.95
C VAL A 326 28.93 -54.33 -6.56
N ALA A 327 29.72 -53.52 -7.29
CA ALA A 327 30.97 -53.97 -7.92
C ALA A 327 31.98 -54.47 -6.83
N THR A 328 32.06 -53.80 -5.70
CA THR A 328 32.93 -54.18 -4.58
C THR A 328 32.53 -55.55 -4.00
N ILE A 329 31.21 -55.77 -3.81
CA ILE A 329 30.70 -57.08 -3.33
C ILE A 329 31.03 -58.20 -4.35
N LEU A 330 30.89 -57.90 -5.66
CA LEU A 330 31.19 -58.87 -6.70
C LEU A 330 32.68 -59.03 -7.02
N GLY A 331 33.55 -58.28 -6.32
CA GLY A 331 35.00 -58.46 -6.37
C GLY A 331 35.72 -57.84 -7.57
N PHE A 332 35.10 -56.83 -8.24
CA PHE A 332 35.74 -56.13 -9.37
C PHE A 332 35.63 -54.60 -9.22
N THR A 333 36.51 -53.88 -9.91
CA THR A 333 36.52 -52.41 -9.91
C THR A 333 35.88 -51.92 -11.18
N ILE A 334 34.70 -51.28 -11.07
CA ILE A 334 33.96 -50.70 -12.23
C ILE A 334 34.46 -49.29 -12.59
N LEU A 335 34.70 -48.45 -11.59
CA LEU A 335 35.12 -47.07 -11.72
C LEU A 335 36.37 -46.79 -10.91
N LYS A 336 37.33 -46.10 -11.52
CA LYS A 336 38.47 -45.52 -10.76
C LYS A 336 38.13 -44.16 -10.23
N PRO A 337 38.78 -43.63 -9.15
CA PRO A 337 38.50 -42.31 -8.63
C PRO A 337 38.54 -41.17 -9.68
N VAL A 338 39.40 -41.26 -10.69
CA VAL A 338 39.49 -40.28 -11.78
C VAL A 338 38.24 -40.31 -12.63
N HIS A 339 37.61 -41.47 -12.86
CA HIS A 339 36.35 -41.56 -13.61
C HIS A 339 35.23 -40.92 -12.86
N LEU A 340 35.12 -41.11 -11.55
CA LEU A 340 34.12 -40.45 -10.71
C LEU A 340 34.27 -38.90 -10.73
N LEU A 341 35.52 -38.45 -10.63
CA LEU A 341 35.81 -37.04 -10.71
C LEU A 341 35.40 -36.46 -12.05
N TRP A 342 35.66 -37.18 -13.15
CA TRP A 342 35.27 -36.77 -14.51
C TRP A 342 33.74 -36.70 -14.65
N ILE A 343 33.01 -37.71 -14.19
CA ILE A 343 31.55 -37.78 -14.26
C ILE A 343 30.97 -36.58 -13.51
N ASN A 344 31.33 -36.41 -12.25
CA ASN A 344 30.78 -35.33 -11.39
C ASN A 344 31.13 -33.92 -11.90
N LEU A 345 32.37 -33.73 -12.40
CA LEU A 345 32.83 -32.39 -12.80
C LEU A 345 32.38 -32.00 -14.22
N VAL A 346 32.32 -32.94 -15.12
CA VAL A 346 32.05 -32.67 -16.56
C VAL A 346 30.67 -33.15 -16.95
N THR A 347 30.34 -34.40 -16.72
CA THR A 347 29.11 -35.02 -17.20
C THR A 347 27.90 -34.54 -16.47
N ASP A 348 27.98 -34.30 -15.14
CA ASP A 348 26.83 -33.89 -14.33
C ASP A 348 26.67 -32.39 -14.23
N CYS A 349 27.77 -31.61 -14.26
CA CYS A 349 27.68 -30.15 -14.15
C CYS A 349 26.89 -29.50 -15.29
N PHE A 350 27.11 -29.91 -16.54
CA PHE A 350 26.42 -29.27 -17.68
C PHE A 350 24.91 -29.50 -17.69
N PRO A 351 24.39 -30.73 -17.50
CA PRO A 351 22.95 -30.95 -17.37
C PRO A 351 22.35 -30.23 -16.14
N ALA A 352 23.03 -30.21 -15.00
CA ALA A 352 22.57 -29.49 -13.83
C ALA A 352 22.45 -27.97 -14.08
N LEU A 353 23.41 -27.38 -14.80
CA LEU A 353 23.37 -25.98 -15.23
C LEU A 353 22.21 -25.74 -16.20
N ALA A 354 22.00 -26.63 -17.16
CA ALA A 354 20.89 -26.55 -18.12
C ALA A 354 19.53 -26.59 -17.39
N LEU A 355 19.35 -27.50 -16.42
CA LEU A 355 18.15 -27.56 -15.58
C LEU A 355 17.95 -26.29 -14.77
N GLY A 356 19.03 -25.67 -14.27
CA GLY A 356 18.99 -24.39 -13.56
C GLY A 356 18.51 -23.22 -14.44
N MET A 357 18.63 -23.33 -15.76
CA MET A 357 18.26 -22.28 -16.73
C MET A 357 16.94 -22.55 -17.45
N GLU A 358 16.20 -23.58 -17.09
CA GLU A 358 14.91 -23.90 -17.72
C GLU A 358 13.89 -22.77 -17.57
N LYS A 359 13.03 -22.63 -18.58
CA LYS A 359 11.90 -21.71 -18.57
C LYS A 359 10.84 -22.14 -17.55
N ALA A 360 10.03 -21.18 -17.11
CA ALA A 360 8.90 -21.44 -16.22
C ALA A 360 7.91 -22.45 -16.86
N GLU A 361 7.42 -23.39 -16.06
CA GLU A 361 6.33 -24.25 -16.47
C GLU A 361 5.03 -23.46 -16.55
N GLY A 362 4.21 -23.66 -17.59
CA GLY A 362 3.01 -22.87 -17.87
C GLY A 362 1.91 -22.91 -16.79
N ASN A 363 2.06 -23.73 -15.75
CA ASN A 363 1.13 -23.86 -14.64
C ASN A 363 1.67 -23.32 -13.30
N ILE A 364 2.84 -22.68 -13.30
CA ILE A 364 3.56 -22.30 -12.06
C ILE A 364 2.76 -21.34 -11.18
N MET A 365 2.01 -20.41 -11.80
CA MET A 365 1.12 -19.46 -11.13
C MET A 365 -0.29 -20.01 -10.88
N ARG A 366 -0.53 -21.29 -11.11
CA ARG A 366 -1.77 -22.01 -10.72
C ARG A 366 -1.56 -22.92 -9.51
N ARG A 367 -0.32 -23.07 -9.07
CA ARG A 367 0.04 -23.88 -7.90
C ARG A 367 -0.18 -23.07 -6.62
N ARG A 368 -0.67 -23.73 -5.57
CA ARG A 368 -0.75 -23.11 -4.23
C ARG A 368 0.64 -22.81 -3.69
N PRO A 369 0.80 -21.79 -2.83
CA PRO A 369 2.03 -21.54 -2.12
C PRO A 369 2.50 -22.78 -1.35
N ARG A 370 3.80 -22.99 -1.32
CA ARG A 370 4.41 -24.06 -0.56
C ARG A 370 4.32 -23.73 0.94
N PRO A 371 3.99 -24.70 1.81
CA PRO A 371 4.07 -24.51 3.24
C PRO A 371 5.50 -24.10 3.66
N ALA A 372 5.61 -23.14 4.57
CA ALA A 372 6.91 -22.63 5.02
C ALA A 372 7.80 -23.72 5.68
N LYS A 373 7.17 -24.78 6.21
CA LYS A 373 7.85 -25.92 6.86
C LYS A 373 8.43 -26.95 5.89
N ASP A 374 8.05 -26.88 4.61
CA ASP A 374 8.51 -27.84 3.60
C ASP A 374 9.99 -27.61 3.25
N GLY A 375 10.84 -28.57 3.56
CA GLY A 375 12.22 -28.60 3.10
C GLY A 375 12.35 -28.87 1.60
N ILE A 376 13.59 -28.84 1.08
CA ILE A 376 13.89 -29.11 -0.33
C ILE A 376 13.43 -30.51 -0.76
N PHE A 377 13.53 -31.49 0.14
CA PHE A 377 13.15 -32.89 -0.11
C PHE A 377 11.65 -33.17 0.04
N ALA A 378 10.83 -32.17 0.36
CA ALA A 378 9.39 -32.35 0.45
C ALA A 378 8.77 -32.77 -0.88
N GLY A 379 7.58 -33.41 -0.81
CA GLY A 379 6.85 -33.85 -2.01
C GLY A 379 7.42 -35.08 -2.71
N GLY A 380 8.13 -35.95 -1.96
CA GLY A 380 8.57 -37.25 -2.48
C GLY A 380 9.95 -37.26 -3.14
N MET A 381 10.65 -36.12 -3.18
CA MET A 381 11.96 -36.05 -3.86
C MET A 381 12.98 -37.07 -3.33
N GLY A 382 12.97 -37.42 -2.06
CA GLY A 382 13.86 -38.44 -1.50
C GLY A 382 13.61 -39.83 -2.11
N PHE A 383 12.35 -40.18 -2.33
CA PHE A 383 11.99 -41.41 -3.04
C PHE A 383 12.41 -41.36 -4.51
N ASP A 384 12.18 -40.24 -5.19
CA ASP A 384 12.56 -40.04 -6.59
C ASP A 384 14.09 -40.18 -6.78
N ILE A 385 14.89 -39.60 -5.87
CA ILE A 385 16.36 -39.73 -5.87
C ILE A 385 16.79 -41.20 -5.72
N ALA A 386 16.21 -41.92 -4.75
CA ALA A 386 16.53 -43.31 -4.54
C ALA A 386 16.12 -44.18 -5.75
N TYR A 387 14.93 -43.95 -6.30
CA TYR A 387 14.44 -44.64 -7.49
C TYR A 387 15.36 -44.38 -8.71
N GLN A 388 15.69 -43.13 -8.97
CA GLN A 388 16.59 -42.72 -10.06
C GLN A 388 17.98 -43.31 -9.87
N GLY A 389 18.53 -43.31 -8.64
CA GLY A 389 19.83 -43.89 -8.33
C GLY A 389 19.93 -45.41 -8.60
N VAL A 390 18.80 -46.13 -8.53
CA VAL A 390 18.75 -47.57 -8.90
C VAL A 390 18.54 -47.76 -10.41
N LEU A 391 17.84 -46.83 -11.05
CA LEU A 391 17.52 -46.95 -12.49
C LEU A 391 18.69 -46.59 -13.39
N ILE A 392 19.52 -45.61 -12.99
CA ILE A 392 20.72 -45.16 -13.71
C ILE A 392 21.87 -46.15 -13.46
#